data_b3e589d042b0ad0a30bb603e260b3e2b
#
_entry.id   b3e589d042b0ad0a30bb603e260b3e2b
#
_cell.length_a   1.000
_cell.length_b   1.000
_cell.length_c   1.000
_cell.angle_alpha   90.00
_cell.angle_beta   90.00
_cell.angle_gamma   90.00
#
_symmetry.space_group_name_H-M   'P 1'
#
loop_
_entity.id
_entity.type
_entity.pdbx_description
1 polymer ?
#
loop_
_entity_poly.entity_id
_entity_poly.type
_entity_poly.pdbx_seq_one_letter_code
_entity_poly.pdbx_strand_id
1 'polypeptide(L)'
;MASPGGRLAEPRAVPHAVPAAPPGRSAPAARKATTVLWVLPPVAVLALVFLYPLALVVQESLAPGAYADVFASEAFREALGTTVWLAVGSTVGCLVLGFTLALIIAFVPFPGGKAVAKFIDVFLSFPSFLITLALLFIYGTVGMANGLWTDVTGAPSGPFHFLTTPWGVLLAEITYFTPFVMRPLLAAFSQLDTAQLEVASSLGARPARIVRQVILPEALPALAAGGSLVLVMCLNEFGIVLFTGAKGVTTLPMLVYSKAILESDYAAACVVAVVNVAISVGLYGLYRVVSKRAGA
;
A
#
# COMPACT_ATOMS: atom_id res chain seq x y z
N MET A 1 35.99 85.09 -11.19
CA MET A 1 37.26 84.33 -11.27
C MET A 1 36.94 82.87 -11.16
N ALA A 2 37.04 82.17 -12.26
CA ALA A 2 36.67 80.77 -12.43
C ALA A 2 37.86 79.87 -12.10
N SER A 3 37.63 78.77 -11.46
CA SER A 3 38.61 77.65 -11.38
C SER A 3 37.96 76.37 -11.87
N PRO A 4 38.57 75.61 -12.79
CA PRO A 4 37.94 74.48 -13.46
C PRO A 4 38.12 73.19 -12.68
N GLY A 5 37.01 72.46 -12.54
CA GLY A 5 36.96 71.13 -11.97
C GLY A 5 37.73 70.06 -12.75
N GLY A 6 38.67 69.41 -12.13
CA GLY A 6 39.33 68.25 -12.64
C GLY A 6 38.40 67.02 -12.56
N ARG A 7 38.10 66.39 -13.72
CA ARG A 7 37.47 65.08 -13.79
C ARG A 7 38.50 64.01 -13.46
N LEU A 8 38.27 63.32 -12.36
CA LEU A 8 39.03 62.11 -12.05
C LEU A 8 38.61 61.03 -13.06
N ALA A 9 39.57 60.50 -13.77
CA ALA A 9 39.39 59.39 -14.73
C ALA A 9 39.03 58.12 -13.94
N GLU A 10 37.90 57.48 -14.29
CA GLU A 10 37.53 56.18 -13.78
C GLU A 10 38.59 55.13 -14.26
N PRO A 11 39.02 54.22 -13.37
CA PRO A 11 39.90 53.15 -13.77
C PRO A 11 39.11 52.16 -14.63
N ARG A 12 39.60 51.95 -15.86
CA ARG A 12 39.14 50.92 -16.80
C ARG A 12 39.18 49.54 -16.12
N ALA A 13 38.03 48.91 -15.91
CA ALA A 13 37.93 47.53 -15.47
C ALA A 13 38.62 46.60 -16.48
N VAL A 14 39.66 45.92 -16.05
CA VAL A 14 40.32 44.85 -16.81
C VAL A 14 39.36 43.67 -16.86
N PRO A 15 39.03 43.13 -18.06
CA PRO A 15 38.20 41.95 -18.15
C PRO A 15 38.95 40.76 -17.50
N HIS A 16 38.39 40.26 -16.38
CA HIS A 16 38.87 39.00 -15.84
C HIS A 16 38.50 37.89 -16.83
N ALA A 17 39.55 37.34 -17.48
CA ALA A 17 39.41 36.14 -18.29
C ALA A 17 38.84 35.02 -17.42
N VAL A 18 37.64 34.56 -17.72
CA VAL A 18 37.04 33.36 -17.13
C VAL A 18 37.92 32.18 -17.50
N PRO A 19 38.46 31.43 -16.54
CA PRO A 19 39.26 30.25 -16.87
C PRO A 19 38.41 29.29 -17.69
N ALA A 20 38.91 28.88 -18.86
CA ALA A 20 38.25 27.87 -19.69
C ALA A 20 38.03 26.60 -18.86
N ALA A 21 36.79 26.10 -18.85
CA ALA A 21 36.47 24.86 -18.21
C ALA A 21 37.39 23.74 -18.72
N PRO A 22 37.96 22.91 -17.86
CA PRO A 22 38.84 21.82 -18.32
C PRO A 22 38.05 20.90 -19.25
N PRO A 23 38.68 20.43 -20.36
CA PRO A 23 38.04 19.55 -21.30
C PRO A 23 37.48 18.34 -20.56
N GLY A 24 36.18 18.06 -20.80
CA GLY A 24 35.45 16.94 -20.15
C GLY A 24 36.24 15.65 -20.29
N ARG A 25 36.81 15.14 -19.21
CA ARG A 25 37.45 13.84 -19.18
C ARG A 25 36.37 12.81 -19.44
N SER A 26 36.32 12.29 -20.66
CA SER A 26 35.61 11.07 -20.98
C SER A 26 36.06 9.99 -19.99
N ALA A 27 35.15 9.49 -19.15
CA ALA A 27 35.46 8.49 -18.15
C ALA A 27 36.01 7.23 -18.87
N PRO A 28 37.21 6.77 -18.56
CA PRO A 28 37.82 5.66 -19.28
C PRO A 28 37.00 4.39 -19.06
N ALA A 29 36.92 3.52 -20.08
CA ALA A 29 36.24 2.24 -20.07
C ALA A 29 36.66 1.36 -18.87
N ALA A 30 37.88 1.51 -18.39
CA ALA A 30 38.41 0.87 -17.17
C ALA A 30 37.61 1.22 -15.91
N ARG A 31 37.08 2.43 -15.79
CA ARG A 31 36.27 2.85 -14.63
C ARG A 31 34.90 2.16 -14.61
N LYS A 32 34.32 1.88 -15.78
CA LYS A 32 33.08 1.11 -15.92
C LYS A 32 33.28 -0.35 -15.53
N ALA A 33 34.37 -0.96 -15.96
CA ALA A 33 34.70 -2.34 -15.60
C ALA A 33 34.93 -2.51 -14.09
N THR A 34 35.61 -1.57 -13.44
CA THR A 34 35.83 -1.60 -11.99
C THR A 34 34.52 -1.41 -11.24
N THR A 35 33.62 -0.52 -11.69
CA THR A 35 32.29 -0.34 -11.06
C THR A 35 31.47 -1.61 -11.18
N VAL A 36 31.45 -2.27 -12.34
CA VAL A 36 30.73 -3.55 -12.51
C VAL A 36 31.27 -4.63 -11.58
N LEU A 37 32.58 -4.71 -11.40
CA LEU A 37 33.23 -5.70 -10.52
C LEU A 37 32.83 -5.50 -9.06
N TRP A 38 32.65 -4.27 -8.59
CA TRP A 38 32.18 -3.96 -7.22
C TRP A 38 30.68 -4.18 -7.03
N VAL A 39 29.88 -4.02 -8.08
CA VAL A 39 28.42 -4.23 -8.04
C VAL A 39 28.07 -5.72 -8.19
N LEU A 40 28.91 -6.50 -8.86
CA LEU A 40 28.64 -7.91 -9.14
C LEU A 40 28.44 -8.78 -7.89
N PRO A 41 29.27 -8.71 -6.81
CA PRO A 41 29.07 -9.53 -5.63
C PRO A 41 27.73 -9.29 -4.90
N PRO A 42 27.32 -8.03 -4.57
CA PRO A 42 26.03 -7.83 -3.94
C PRO A 42 24.85 -8.20 -4.83
N VAL A 43 24.94 -7.97 -6.16
CA VAL A 43 23.89 -8.39 -7.11
C VAL A 43 23.83 -9.92 -7.21
N ALA A 44 24.98 -10.62 -7.22
CA ALA A 44 25.03 -12.08 -7.25
C ALA A 44 24.42 -12.67 -5.95
N VAL A 45 24.72 -12.09 -4.80
CA VAL A 45 24.09 -12.50 -3.52
C VAL A 45 22.58 -12.29 -3.55
N LEU A 46 22.12 -11.11 -4.01
CA LEU A 46 20.69 -10.84 -4.16
C LEU A 46 20.03 -11.83 -5.12
N ALA A 47 20.65 -12.07 -6.29
CA ALA A 47 20.14 -13.02 -7.26
C ALA A 47 20.07 -14.45 -6.66
N LEU A 48 21.09 -14.89 -5.95
CA LEU A 48 21.10 -16.19 -5.32
C LEU A 48 20.00 -16.32 -4.23
N VAL A 49 19.89 -15.31 -3.37
CA VAL A 49 18.94 -15.36 -2.24
C VAL A 49 17.48 -15.22 -2.71
N PHE A 50 17.20 -14.46 -3.77
CA PHE A 50 15.85 -14.25 -4.27
C PHE A 50 15.46 -15.15 -5.43
N LEU A 51 16.30 -15.24 -6.47
CA LEU A 51 15.93 -15.96 -7.69
C LEU A 51 16.03 -17.48 -7.53
N TYR A 52 16.99 -17.96 -6.73
CA TYR A 52 17.18 -19.40 -6.53
C TYR A 52 15.97 -20.05 -5.84
N PRO A 53 15.46 -19.55 -4.68
CA PRO A 53 14.23 -20.08 -4.09
C PRO A 53 13.00 -19.97 -5.00
N LEU A 54 12.86 -18.86 -5.75
CA LEU A 54 11.78 -18.72 -6.72
C LEU A 54 11.86 -19.75 -7.84
N ALA A 55 13.06 -20.03 -8.34
CA ALA A 55 13.29 -21.05 -9.35
C ALA A 55 12.92 -22.45 -8.83
N LEU A 56 13.25 -22.75 -7.55
CA LEU A 56 12.85 -24.02 -6.92
C LEU A 56 11.33 -24.12 -6.77
N VAL A 57 10.64 -23.06 -6.35
CA VAL A 57 9.17 -23.05 -6.26
C VAL A 57 8.54 -23.31 -7.66
N VAL A 58 9.06 -22.65 -8.69
CA VAL A 58 8.59 -22.90 -10.07
C VAL A 58 8.90 -24.32 -10.51
N GLN A 59 10.10 -24.83 -10.22
CA GLN A 59 10.48 -26.20 -10.59
C GLN A 59 9.58 -27.22 -9.90
N GLU A 60 9.34 -27.11 -8.59
CA GLU A 60 8.48 -28.00 -7.82
C GLU A 60 7.03 -27.95 -8.31
N SER A 61 6.55 -26.78 -8.71
CA SER A 61 5.21 -26.63 -9.27
C SER A 61 5.01 -27.38 -10.60
N LEU A 62 6.09 -27.70 -11.32
CA LEU A 62 6.02 -28.44 -12.58
C LEU A 62 5.94 -29.96 -12.40
N ALA A 63 5.75 -30.45 -11.19
CA ALA A 63 5.52 -31.88 -10.94
C ALA A 63 4.36 -32.42 -11.83
N PRO A 64 4.48 -33.67 -12.37
CA PRO A 64 3.49 -34.21 -13.26
C PRO A 64 2.09 -34.27 -12.64
N GLY A 65 1.10 -33.68 -13.31
CA GLY A 65 -0.29 -33.64 -12.85
C GLY A 65 -0.64 -32.55 -11.85
N ALA A 66 0.34 -31.93 -11.16
CA ALA A 66 0.10 -31.00 -10.05
C ALA A 66 -0.83 -29.82 -10.40
N TYR A 67 -0.68 -29.21 -11.57
CA TYR A 67 -1.59 -28.16 -12.04
C TYR A 67 -3.00 -28.67 -12.28
N ALA A 68 -3.14 -29.85 -12.90
CA ALA A 68 -4.46 -30.44 -13.18
C ALA A 68 -5.21 -30.74 -11.87
N ASP A 69 -4.52 -31.36 -10.91
CA ASP A 69 -5.08 -31.72 -9.61
C ASP A 69 -5.49 -30.48 -8.80
N VAL A 70 -4.62 -29.45 -8.73
CA VAL A 70 -4.93 -28.21 -8.04
C VAL A 70 -6.12 -27.47 -8.66
N PHE A 71 -6.15 -27.31 -9.99
CA PHE A 71 -7.27 -26.60 -10.65
C PHE A 71 -8.59 -27.39 -10.61
N ALA A 72 -8.54 -28.71 -10.52
CA ALA A 72 -9.72 -29.56 -10.35
C ALA A 72 -10.27 -29.48 -8.91
N SER A 73 -9.44 -29.11 -7.92
CA SER A 73 -9.83 -29.11 -6.51
C SER A 73 -10.84 -28.00 -6.19
N GLU A 74 -11.84 -28.33 -5.39
CA GLU A 74 -12.82 -27.38 -4.86
C GLU A 74 -12.18 -26.36 -3.95
N ALA A 75 -11.26 -26.81 -3.09
CA ALA A 75 -10.52 -25.97 -2.15
C ALA A 75 -9.76 -24.82 -2.86
N PHE A 76 -9.16 -25.10 -4.02
CA PHE A 76 -8.49 -24.07 -4.80
C PHE A 76 -9.48 -23.04 -5.38
N ARG A 77 -10.61 -23.49 -5.92
CA ARG A 77 -11.63 -22.60 -6.50
C ARG A 77 -12.26 -21.69 -5.45
N GLU A 78 -12.55 -22.24 -4.28
CA GLU A 78 -13.04 -21.46 -3.13
C GLU A 78 -12.00 -20.45 -2.63
N ALA A 79 -10.74 -20.90 -2.45
CA ALA A 79 -9.66 -20.05 -2.02
C ALA A 79 -9.39 -18.90 -3.02
N LEU A 80 -9.44 -19.19 -4.32
CA LEU A 80 -9.31 -18.19 -5.38
C LEU A 80 -10.42 -17.14 -5.31
N GLY A 81 -11.68 -17.58 -5.23
CA GLY A 81 -12.83 -16.69 -5.13
C GLY A 81 -12.76 -15.81 -3.88
N THR A 82 -12.45 -16.41 -2.73
CA THR A 82 -12.31 -15.71 -1.46
C THR A 82 -11.17 -14.69 -1.49
N THR A 83 -10.01 -15.06 -2.03
CA THR A 83 -8.86 -14.15 -2.16
C THR A 83 -9.19 -12.92 -2.98
N VAL A 84 -9.79 -13.12 -4.16
CA VAL A 84 -10.14 -12.00 -5.05
C VAL A 84 -11.22 -11.14 -4.43
N TRP A 85 -12.24 -11.74 -3.83
CA TRP A 85 -13.32 -11.00 -3.16
C TRP A 85 -12.81 -10.16 -1.99
N LEU A 86 -12.00 -10.73 -1.10
CA LEU A 86 -11.39 -10.00 0.01
C LEU A 86 -10.48 -8.88 -0.50
N ALA A 87 -9.57 -9.18 -1.43
CA ALA A 87 -8.61 -8.20 -1.92
C ALA A 87 -9.29 -7.00 -2.60
N VAL A 88 -10.30 -7.25 -3.42
CA VAL A 88 -11.06 -6.18 -4.07
C VAL A 88 -11.93 -5.43 -3.06
N GLY A 89 -12.66 -6.15 -2.21
CA GLY A 89 -13.52 -5.56 -1.19
C GLY A 89 -12.74 -4.69 -0.19
N SER A 90 -11.62 -5.21 0.33
CA SER A 90 -10.76 -4.47 1.25
C SER A 90 -10.12 -3.27 0.58
N THR A 91 -9.66 -3.40 -0.67
CA THR A 91 -9.09 -2.27 -1.42
C THR A 91 -10.13 -1.16 -1.60
N VAL A 92 -11.34 -1.49 -2.05
CA VAL A 92 -12.42 -0.51 -2.20
C VAL A 92 -12.79 0.13 -0.85
N GLY A 93 -12.94 -0.69 0.19
CA GLY A 93 -13.20 -0.20 1.55
C GLY A 93 -12.12 0.76 2.05
N CYS A 94 -10.84 0.40 1.86
CA CYS A 94 -9.71 1.25 2.23
C CYS A 94 -9.65 2.55 1.42
N LEU A 95 -9.96 2.51 0.12
CA LEU A 95 -10.01 3.72 -0.72
C LEU A 95 -11.10 4.68 -0.24
N VAL A 96 -12.29 4.17 0.02
CA VAL A 96 -13.42 4.99 0.48
C VAL A 96 -13.17 5.55 1.88
N LEU A 97 -12.81 4.67 2.82
CA LEU A 97 -12.59 5.07 4.22
C LEU A 97 -11.33 5.95 4.33
N GLY A 98 -10.24 5.56 3.68
CA GLY A 98 -8.97 6.30 3.69
C GLY A 98 -9.09 7.68 3.07
N PHE A 99 -9.80 7.82 1.93
CA PHE A 99 -10.07 9.12 1.34
C PHE A 99 -10.92 10.00 2.26
N THR A 100 -12.00 9.45 2.83
CA THR A 100 -12.88 10.19 3.75
C THR A 100 -12.13 10.67 4.99
N LEU A 101 -11.36 9.78 5.64
CA LEU A 101 -10.59 10.14 6.82
C LEU A 101 -9.46 11.14 6.49
N ALA A 102 -8.78 10.97 5.36
CA ALA A 102 -7.75 11.92 4.93
C ALA A 102 -8.33 13.31 4.65
N LEU A 103 -9.53 13.40 4.03
CA LEU A 103 -10.25 14.67 3.86
C LEU A 103 -10.57 15.35 5.20
N ILE A 104 -11.08 14.58 6.17
CA ILE A 104 -11.41 15.12 7.50
C ILE A 104 -10.14 15.64 8.18
N ILE A 105 -9.06 14.87 8.18
CA ILE A 105 -7.79 15.26 8.83
C ILE A 105 -7.15 16.48 8.16
N ALA A 106 -7.22 16.57 6.83
CA ALA A 106 -6.57 17.64 6.08
C ALA A 106 -7.34 18.96 6.09
N PHE A 107 -8.67 18.91 6.01
CA PHE A 107 -9.48 20.12 5.73
C PHE A 107 -10.47 20.48 6.84
N VAL A 108 -10.73 19.62 7.81
CA VAL A 108 -11.58 19.95 8.95
C VAL A 108 -10.70 20.36 10.14
N PRO A 109 -10.78 21.63 10.61
CA PRO A 109 -10.02 22.05 11.79
C PRO A 109 -10.65 21.44 13.04
N PHE A 110 -9.94 20.49 13.67
CA PHE A 110 -10.33 19.94 14.96
C PHE A 110 -9.11 19.81 15.90
N PRO A 111 -9.33 19.94 17.22
CA PRO A 111 -8.25 19.77 18.19
C PRO A 111 -7.75 18.31 18.15
N GLY A 112 -6.43 18.12 17.96
CA GLY A 112 -5.85 16.78 17.93
C GLY A 112 -5.56 16.19 16.54
N GLY A 113 -5.88 16.86 15.42
CA GLY A 113 -5.62 16.34 14.06
C GLY A 113 -4.16 15.90 13.83
N LYS A 114 -3.20 16.68 14.37
CA LYS A 114 -1.77 16.30 14.33
C LYS A 114 -1.45 15.04 15.16
N ALA A 115 -2.16 14.84 16.26
CA ALA A 115 -1.99 13.63 17.08
C ALA A 115 -2.54 12.40 16.38
N VAL A 116 -3.70 12.53 15.70
CA VAL A 116 -4.28 11.45 14.88
C VAL A 116 -3.34 11.07 13.75
N ALA A 117 -2.77 12.04 13.02
CA ALA A 117 -1.78 11.76 11.97
C ALA A 117 -0.56 10.97 12.50
N LYS A 118 -0.04 11.37 13.68
CA LYS A 118 1.06 10.62 14.33
C LYS A 118 0.64 9.23 14.79
N PHE A 119 -0.59 9.07 15.28
CA PHE A 119 -1.13 7.77 15.69
C PHE A 119 -1.20 6.80 14.51
N ILE A 120 -1.59 7.29 13.32
CA ILE A 120 -1.57 6.50 12.09
C ILE A 120 -0.16 5.95 11.81
N ASP A 121 0.89 6.76 12.02
CA ASP A 121 2.27 6.34 11.82
C ASP A 121 2.70 5.23 12.80
N VAL A 122 2.28 5.35 14.06
CA VAL A 122 2.51 4.32 15.08
C VAL A 122 1.75 3.04 14.72
N PHE A 123 0.50 3.17 14.28
CA PHE A 123 -0.33 2.03 13.90
C PHE A 123 0.29 1.21 12.76
N LEU A 124 0.91 1.86 11.78
CA LEU A 124 1.62 1.21 10.68
C LEU A 124 2.85 0.38 11.13
N SER A 125 3.33 0.58 12.35
CA SER A 125 4.45 -0.17 12.89
C SER A 125 4.04 -1.53 13.48
N PHE A 126 2.73 -1.77 13.65
CA PHE A 126 2.24 -3.03 14.19
C PHE A 126 2.09 -4.09 13.09
N PRO A 127 2.46 -5.35 13.34
CA PRO A 127 2.13 -6.46 12.46
C PRO A 127 0.61 -6.64 12.31
N SER A 128 0.15 -7.05 11.11
CA SER A 128 -1.28 -7.20 10.79
C SER A 128 -2.04 -8.10 11.78
N PHE A 129 -1.44 -9.20 12.18
CA PHE A 129 -2.06 -10.14 13.12
C PHE A 129 -2.30 -9.56 14.52
N LEU A 130 -1.52 -8.59 14.99
CA LEU A 130 -1.76 -7.94 16.29
C LEU A 130 -3.04 -7.12 16.28
N ILE A 131 -3.36 -6.48 15.16
CA ILE A 131 -4.63 -5.76 15.01
C ILE A 131 -5.79 -6.75 15.04
N THR A 132 -5.64 -7.90 14.38
CA THR A 132 -6.64 -8.97 14.45
C THR A 132 -6.85 -9.46 15.87
N LEU A 133 -5.77 -9.71 16.62
CA LEU A 133 -5.87 -10.08 18.04
C LEU A 133 -6.55 -9.00 18.87
N ALA A 134 -6.24 -7.73 18.64
CA ALA A 134 -6.91 -6.62 19.33
C ALA A 134 -8.42 -6.61 19.02
N LEU A 135 -8.80 -6.79 17.76
CA LEU A 135 -10.22 -6.89 17.36
C LEU A 135 -10.90 -8.11 18.00
N LEU A 136 -10.21 -9.26 18.09
CA LEU A 136 -10.74 -10.45 18.78
C LEU A 136 -10.92 -10.21 20.28
N PHE A 137 -10.01 -9.52 20.95
CA PHE A 137 -10.17 -9.14 22.36
C PHE A 137 -11.32 -8.18 22.60
N ILE A 138 -11.61 -7.30 21.64
CA ILE A 138 -12.72 -6.34 21.77
C ILE A 138 -14.04 -6.97 21.33
N TYR A 139 -14.10 -7.53 20.12
CA TYR A 139 -15.32 -7.96 19.43
C TYR A 139 -15.44 -9.47 19.24
N GLY A 140 -14.54 -10.26 19.77
CA GLY A 140 -14.65 -11.72 19.75
C GLY A 140 -15.84 -12.22 20.55
N THR A 141 -16.19 -13.49 20.38
CA THR A 141 -17.38 -14.11 21.04
C THR A 141 -17.34 -13.94 22.56
N VAL A 142 -16.14 -14.04 23.16
CA VAL A 142 -15.89 -13.80 24.60
C VAL A 142 -15.13 -12.48 24.81
N GLY A 143 -15.21 -11.57 23.85
CA GLY A 143 -14.52 -10.28 23.88
C GLY A 143 -15.17 -9.28 24.83
N MET A 144 -14.44 -8.21 25.10
CA MET A 144 -14.84 -7.16 26.06
C MET A 144 -16.19 -6.53 25.71
N ALA A 145 -16.51 -6.30 24.43
CA ALA A 145 -17.77 -5.71 24.01
C ALA A 145 -18.96 -6.64 24.28
N ASN A 146 -18.81 -7.95 24.07
CA ASN A 146 -19.84 -8.94 24.41
C ASN A 146 -19.97 -9.10 25.93
N GLY A 147 -18.87 -9.08 26.69
CA GLY A 147 -18.89 -9.10 28.14
C GLY A 147 -19.64 -7.90 28.72
N LEU A 148 -19.33 -6.69 28.30
CA LEU A 148 -20.04 -5.48 28.72
C LEU A 148 -21.54 -5.53 28.38
N TRP A 149 -21.89 -6.06 27.21
CA TRP A 149 -23.26 -6.21 26.79
C TRP A 149 -24.03 -7.16 27.73
N THR A 150 -23.45 -8.35 28.02
CA THR A 150 -24.07 -9.33 28.93
C THR A 150 -24.21 -8.80 30.35
N ASP A 151 -23.20 -8.08 30.85
CA ASP A 151 -23.21 -7.48 32.19
C ASP A 151 -24.29 -6.39 32.33
N VAL A 152 -24.50 -5.57 31.29
CA VAL A 152 -25.50 -4.48 31.33
C VAL A 152 -26.91 -4.97 31.06
N THR A 153 -27.08 -5.95 30.15
CA THR A 153 -28.41 -6.37 29.69
C THR A 153 -28.91 -7.64 30.39
N GLY A 154 -28.06 -8.40 31.08
CA GLY A 154 -28.38 -9.72 31.60
C GLY A 154 -28.59 -10.79 30.51
N ALA A 155 -28.29 -10.51 29.28
CA ALA A 155 -28.42 -11.44 28.15
C ALA A 155 -27.45 -12.62 28.29
N PRO A 156 -27.80 -13.84 27.84
CA PRO A 156 -26.93 -15.02 27.93
C PRO A 156 -25.72 -14.96 26.99
N SER A 157 -25.77 -14.09 25.97
CA SER A 157 -24.64 -13.87 24.99
C SER A 157 -24.73 -12.47 24.42
N GLY A 158 -23.57 -11.95 23.98
CA GLY A 158 -23.51 -10.67 23.31
C GLY A 158 -23.79 -10.77 21.78
N PRO A 159 -24.09 -9.63 21.11
CA PRO A 159 -24.48 -9.59 19.71
C PRO A 159 -23.29 -9.67 18.72
N PHE A 160 -22.06 -9.55 19.19
CA PHE A 160 -20.90 -9.45 18.32
C PHE A 160 -20.34 -10.84 17.96
N HIS A 161 -20.75 -11.38 16.80
CA HIS A 161 -20.26 -12.66 16.27
C HIS A 161 -19.64 -12.53 14.87
N PHE A 162 -19.55 -11.31 14.35
CA PHE A 162 -19.18 -11.05 12.97
C PHE A 162 -17.68 -11.32 12.65
N LEU A 163 -16.79 -11.27 13.64
CA LEU A 163 -15.35 -11.47 13.41
C LEU A 163 -15.00 -12.88 12.91
N THR A 164 -15.81 -13.88 13.25
CA THR A 164 -15.63 -15.26 12.77
C THR A 164 -16.31 -15.53 11.42
N THR A 165 -16.67 -14.47 10.71
CA THR A 165 -17.32 -14.51 9.40
C THR A 165 -16.42 -13.86 8.34
N PRO A 166 -16.67 -14.06 7.02
CA PRO A 166 -15.95 -13.35 5.97
C PRO A 166 -15.98 -11.83 6.09
N TRP A 167 -17.08 -11.28 6.60
CA TRP A 167 -17.23 -9.83 6.85
C TRP A 167 -16.33 -9.32 7.98
N GLY A 168 -16.04 -10.16 8.96
CA GLY A 168 -15.10 -9.83 10.03
C GLY A 168 -13.67 -9.75 9.53
N VAL A 169 -13.28 -10.67 8.64
CA VAL A 169 -11.97 -10.62 7.96
C VAL A 169 -11.86 -9.35 7.12
N LEU A 170 -12.90 -9.05 6.32
CA LEU A 170 -12.96 -7.84 5.50
C LEU A 170 -12.80 -6.58 6.36
N LEU A 171 -13.51 -6.49 7.49
CA LEU A 171 -13.41 -5.36 8.40
C LEU A 171 -12.02 -5.24 9.03
N ALA A 172 -11.41 -6.35 9.41
CA ALA A 172 -10.06 -6.38 9.96
C ALA A 172 -9.02 -5.90 8.93
N GLU A 173 -9.12 -6.36 7.69
CA GLU A 173 -8.27 -5.91 6.59
C GLU A 173 -8.47 -4.41 6.31
N ILE A 174 -9.70 -3.93 6.19
CA ILE A 174 -9.99 -2.50 5.99
C ILE A 174 -9.41 -1.68 7.14
N THR A 175 -9.58 -2.12 8.38
CA THR A 175 -9.05 -1.41 9.55
C THR A 175 -7.53 -1.32 9.49
N TYR A 176 -6.85 -2.41 9.14
CA TYR A 176 -5.39 -2.47 9.09
C TYR A 176 -4.81 -1.71 7.88
N PHE A 177 -5.41 -1.88 6.69
CA PHE A 177 -4.83 -1.35 5.46
C PHE A 177 -5.25 0.09 5.13
N THR A 178 -6.28 0.66 5.74
CA THR A 178 -6.72 2.05 5.50
C THR A 178 -5.59 3.09 5.66
N PRO A 179 -4.70 3.03 6.68
CA PRO A 179 -3.58 3.94 6.82
C PRO A 179 -2.63 4.00 5.62
N PHE A 180 -2.48 2.89 4.89
CA PHE A 180 -1.63 2.83 3.69
C PHE A 180 -2.19 3.63 2.51
N VAL A 181 -3.51 3.83 2.46
CA VAL A 181 -4.17 4.75 1.52
C VAL A 181 -4.11 6.19 2.04
N MET A 182 -4.29 6.39 3.34
CA MET A 182 -4.32 7.73 3.94
C MET A 182 -2.99 8.47 3.80
N ARG A 183 -1.86 7.78 3.97
CA ARG A 183 -0.53 8.37 3.92
C ARG A 183 -0.23 9.11 2.60
N PRO A 184 -0.32 8.47 1.43
CA PRO A 184 -0.11 9.17 0.16
C PRO A 184 -1.15 10.28 -0.08
N LEU A 185 -2.39 10.13 0.40
CA LEU A 185 -3.41 11.16 0.31
C LEU A 185 -3.08 12.40 1.16
N LEU A 186 -2.69 12.22 2.42
CA LEU A 186 -2.28 13.34 3.29
C LEU A 186 -1.07 14.07 2.72
N ALA A 187 -0.11 13.34 2.13
CA ALA A 187 1.01 13.94 1.43
C ALA A 187 0.56 14.76 0.21
N ALA A 188 -0.36 14.24 -0.61
CA ALA A 188 -0.92 14.95 -1.75
C ALA A 188 -1.70 16.21 -1.30
N PHE A 189 -2.53 16.08 -0.27
CA PHE A 189 -3.32 17.21 0.27
C PHE A 189 -2.45 18.32 0.87
N SER A 190 -1.29 17.99 1.41
CA SER A 190 -0.33 18.98 1.90
C SER A 190 0.34 19.82 0.79
N GLN A 191 0.25 19.36 -0.47
CA GLN A 191 0.78 20.07 -1.64
C GLN A 191 -0.30 20.86 -2.39
N LEU A 192 -1.58 20.72 -2.02
CA LEU A 192 -2.67 21.47 -2.62
C LEU A 192 -2.56 22.96 -2.31
N ASP A 193 -2.66 23.79 -3.36
CA ASP A 193 -2.70 25.23 -3.21
C ASP A 193 -4.04 25.67 -2.60
N THR A 194 -3.99 26.19 -1.38
CA THR A 194 -5.19 26.70 -0.68
C THR A 194 -5.89 27.81 -1.45
N ALA A 195 -5.18 28.59 -2.29
CA ALA A 195 -5.77 29.62 -3.11
C ALA A 195 -6.81 29.06 -4.09
N GLN A 196 -6.62 27.85 -4.63
CA GLN A 196 -7.62 27.21 -5.49
C GLN A 196 -8.93 26.92 -4.73
N LEU A 197 -8.84 26.50 -3.47
CA LEU A 197 -10.01 26.22 -2.63
C LEU A 197 -10.74 27.51 -2.25
N GLU A 198 -10.00 28.57 -1.95
CA GLU A 198 -10.55 29.90 -1.64
C GLU A 198 -11.27 30.51 -2.85
N VAL A 199 -10.67 30.45 -4.04
CA VAL A 199 -11.29 30.91 -5.29
C VAL A 199 -12.56 30.12 -5.58
N ALA A 200 -12.54 28.79 -5.48
CA ALA A 200 -13.73 27.97 -5.69
C ALA A 200 -14.85 28.32 -4.69
N SER A 201 -14.50 28.56 -3.43
CA SER A 201 -15.45 29.01 -2.40
C SER A 201 -16.02 30.39 -2.69
N SER A 202 -15.18 31.36 -3.13
CA SER A 202 -15.60 32.72 -3.48
C SER A 202 -16.54 32.75 -4.67
N LEU A 203 -16.41 31.79 -5.59
CA LEU A 203 -17.34 31.58 -6.71
C LEU A 203 -18.63 30.85 -6.31
N GLY A 204 -18.86 30.60 -5.02
CA GLY A 204 -20.08 29.99 -4.48
C GLY A 204 -20.13 28.47 -4.63
N ALA A 205 -18.98 27.78 -4.83
CA ALA A 205 -18.97 26.33 -4.88
C ALA A 205 -19.26 25.75 -3.50
N ARG A 206 -20.21 24.79 -3.44
CA ARG A 206 -20.51 24.03 -2.21
C ARG A 206 -19.35 23.08 -1.90
N PRO A 207 -19.09 22.72 -0.60
CA PRO A 207 -17.99 21.84 -0.20
C PRO A 207 -17.92 20.54 -1.02
N ALA A 208 -19.05 19.87 -1.24
CA ALA A 208 -19.10 18.64 -2.05
C ALA A 208 -18.64 18.86 -3.51
N ARG A 209 -18.89 20.06 -4.08
CA ARG A 209 -18.42 20.41 -5.42
C ARG A 209 -16.91 20.64 -5.42
N ILE A 210 -16.37 21.30 -4.41
CA ILE A 210 -14.91 21.51 -4.24
C ILE A 210 -14.21 20.16 -4.13
N VAL A 211 -14.73 19.26 -3.28
CA VAL A 211 -14.18 17.89 -3.16
C VAL A 211 -14.17 17.17 -4.51
N ARG A 212 -15.29 17.20 -5.24
CA ARG A 212 -15.42 16.44 -6.49
C ARG A 212 -14.63 17.03 -7.66
N GLN A 213 -14.55 18.37 -7.76
CA GLN A 213 -14.02 19.07 -8.94
C GLN A 213 -12.59 19.57 -8.76
N VAL A 214 -12.11 19.73 -7.51
CA VAL A 214 -10.77 20.22 -7.20
C VAL A 214 -9.96 19.15 -6.48
N ILE A 215 -10.43 18.70 -5.31
CA ILE A 215 -9.62 17.83 -4.45
C ILE A 215 -9.50 16.41 -5.02
N LEU A 216 -10.60 15.81 -5.48
CA LEU A 216 -10.60 14.43 -5.98
C LEU A 216 -9.71 14.23 -7.23
N PRO A 217 -9.75 15.10 -8.26
CA PRO A 217 -8.84 14.98 -9.39
C PRO A 217 -7.37 15.04 -8.99
N GLU A 218 -6.99 15.93 -8.09
CA GLU A 218 -5.63 16.05 -7.58
C GLU A 218 -5.22 14.86 -6.68
N ALA A 219 -6.20 14.21 -6.05
CA ALA A 219 -5.97 13.02 -5.22
C ALA A 219 -5.86 11.72 -6.03
N LEU A 220 -6.30 11.68 -7.30
CA LEU A 220 -6.31 10.44 -8.10
C LEU A 220 -4.96 9.72 -8.16
N PRO A 221 -3.81 10.39 -8.38
CA PRO A 221 -2.52 9.73 -8.38
C PRO A 221 -2.18 9.07 -7.02
N ALA A 222 -2.52 9.75 -5.92
CA ALA A 222 -2.30 9.24 -4.57
C ALA A 222 -3.23 8.05 -4.25
N LEU A 223 -4.50 8.13 -4.66
CA LEU A 223 -5.46 7.01 -4.59
C LEU A 223 -4.99 5.82 -5.40
N ALA A 224 -4.48 6.06 -6.62
CA ALA A 224 -3.94 5.01 -7.47
C ALA A 224 -2.72 4.33 -6.81
N ALA A 225 -1.82 5.10 -6.23
CA ALA A 225 -0.64 4.57 -5.54
C ALA A 225 -1.04 3.78 -4.28
N GLY A 226 -1.84 4.37 -3.39
CA GLY A 226 -2.31 3.72 -2.16
C GLY A 226 -3.15 2.48 -2.44
N GLY A 227 -4.11 2.56 -3.37
CA GLY A 227 -4.96 1.44 -3.74
C GLY A 227 -4.19 0.29 -4.37
N SER A 228 -3.19 0.56 -5.23
CA SER A 228 -2.35 -0.50 -5.80
C SER A 228 -1.51 -1.21 -4.74
N LEU A 229 -1.01 -0.49 -3.76
CA LEU A 229 -0.27 -1.06 -2.65
C LEU A 229 -1.17 -1.96 -1.79
N VAL A 230 -2.33 -1.44 -1.38
CA VAL A 230 -3.31 -2.18 -0.56
C VAL A 230 -3.79 -3.43 -1.29
N LEU A 231 -4.10 -3.36 -2.60
CA LEU A 231 -4.51 -4.52 -3.39
C LEU A 231 -3.49 -5.65 -3.32
N VAL A 232 -2.20 -5.33 -3.53
CA VAL A 232 -1.14 -6.35 -3.46
C VAL A 232 -0.96 -6.88 -2.04
N MET A 233 -1.09 -6.03 -1.01
CA MET A 233 -1.00 -6.46 0.40
C MET A 233 -2.16 -7.40 0.76
N CYS A 234 -3.40 -7.09 0.38
CA CYS A 234 -4.58 -7.93 0.64
C CYS A 234 -4.50 -9.29 -0.09
N LEU A 235 -4.02 -9.32 -1.35
CA LEU A 235 -3.84 -10.57 -2.12
C LEU A 235 -2.85 -11.54 -1.46
N ASN A 236 -1.93 -11.02 -0.66
CA ASN A 236 -0.90 -11.79 0.03
C ASN A 236 -1.09 -11.81 1.55
N GLU A 237 -2.24 -11.34 2.05
CA GLU A 237 -2.51 -11.32 3.48
C GLU A 237 -2.80 -12.75 3.99
N PHE A 238 -2.05 -13.14 5.00
CA PHE A 238 -2.14 -14.44 5.64
C PHE A 238 -2.49 -14.30 7.13
N GLY A 239 -1.86 -13.36 7.81
CA GLY A 239 -1.93 -13.23 9.27
C GLY A 239 -3.33 -12.90 9.77
N ILE A 240 -4.02 -11.93 9.15
CA ILE A 240 -5.38 -11.54 9.51
C ILE A 240 -6.33 -12.74 9.34
N VAL A 241 -6.25 -13.42 8.18
CA VAL A 241 -7.12 -14.56 7.87
C VAL A 241 -6.88 -15.72 8.85
N LEU A 242 -5.62 -16.05 9.11
CA LEU A 242 -5.24 -17.11 10.05
C LEU A 242 -5.75 -16.83 11.47
N PHE A 243 -5.51 -15.64 11.99
CA PHE A 243 -5.82 -15.31 13.39
C PHE A 243 -7.29 -14.99 13.63
N THR A 244 -8.07 -14.56 12.63
CA THR A 244 -9.52 -14.46 12.76
C THR A 244 -10.18 -15.82 12.91
N GLY A 245 -9.58 -16.87 12.33
CA GLY A 245 -10.16 -18.22 12.35
C GLY A 245 -11.58 -18.27 11.77
N ALA A 246 -11.87 -17.39 10.81
CA ALA A 246 -13.21 -17.28 10.23
C ALA A 246 -13.60 -18.56 9.48
N LYS A 247 -14.75 -19.12 9.82
CA LYS A 247 -15.25 -20.37 9.22
C LYS A 247 -15.58 -20.15 7.76
N GLY A 248 -15.11 -21.07 6.91
CA GLY A 248 -15.35 -21.03 5.45
C GLY A 248 -14.56 -19.91 4.74
N VAL A 249 -13.52 -19.35 5.37
CA VAL A 249 -12.65 -18.38 4.76
C VAL A 249 -11.27 -18.99 4.57
N THR A 250 -11.03 -19.46 3.35
CA THR A 250 -9.70 -19.92 2.94
C THR A 250 -9.23 -19.05 1.80
N THR A 251 -8.05 -18.42 1.96
CA THR A 251 -7.40 -17.63 0.89
C THR A 251 -6.29 -18.46 0.24
N LEU A 252 -5.79 -18.00 -0.92
CA LEU A 252 -4.64 -18.68 -1.56
C LEU A 252 -3.41 -18.77 -0.65
N PRO A 253 -3.00 -17.72 0.10
CA PRO A 253 -1.92 -17.85 1.08
C PRO A 253 -2.22 -18.87 2.18
N MET A 254 -3.48 -18.96 2.65
CA MET A 254 -3.90 -19.99 3.61
C MET A 254 -3.82 -21.40 2.98
N LEU A 255 -4.21 -21.55 1.73
CA LEU A 255 -4.13 -22.83 1.03
C LEU A 255 -2.68 -23.27 0.81
N VAL A 256 -1.77 -22.33 0.49
CA VAL A 256 -0.31 -22.60 0.44
C VAL A 256 0.17 -23.15 1.79
N TYR A 257 -0.20 -22.51 2.89
CA TYR A 257 0.14 -22.96 4.22
C TYR A 257 -0.41 -24.37 4.54
N SER A 258 -1.69 -24.61 4.23
CA SER A 258 -2.33 -25.91 4.44
C SER A 258 -1.59 -26.99 3.66
N LYS A 259 -1.37 -26.80 2.38
CA LYS A 259 -0.69 -27.76 1.51
C LYS A 259 0.76 -28.03 1.93
N ALA A 260 1.53 -26.96 2.18
CA ALA A 260 2.94 -27.11 2.52
C ALA A 260 3.19 -27.66 3.94
N ILE A 261 2.45 -27.16 4.93
CA ILE A 261 2.77 -27.38 6.35
C ILE A 261 1.88 -28.49 6.96
N LEU A 262 0.58 -28.49 6.64
CA LEU A 262 -0.34 -29.42 7.27
C LEU A 262 -0.42 -30.77 6.50
N GLU A 263 -0.33 -30.70 5.16
CA GLU A 263 -0.49 -31.85 4.28
C GLU A 263 0.83 -32.39 3.72
N SER A 264 1.93 -31.62 3.85
CA SER A 264 3.25 -31.93 3.27
C SER A 264 3.23 -32.13 1.74
N ASP A 265 2.26 -31.52 1.08
CA ASP A 265 2.08 -31.54 -0.39
C ASP A 265 2.75 -30.30 -1.01
N TYR A 266 4.07 -30.37 -1.14
CA TYR A 266 4.87 -29.25 -1.62
C TYR A 266 4.59 -28.89 -3.08
N ALA A 267 4.29 -29.88 -3.93
CA ALA A 267 4.00 -29.65 -5.34
C ALA A 267 2.73 -28.81 -5.49
N ALA A 268 1.63 -29.20 -4.83
CA ALA A 268 0.40 -28.42 -4.83
C ALA A 268 0.59 -27.04 -4.19
N ALA A 269 1.31 -26.92 -3.08
CA ALA A 269 1.62 -25.65 -2.45
C ALA A 269 2.36 -24.70 -3.42
N CYS A 270 3.37 -25.22 -4.13
CA CYS A 270 4.11 -24.44 -5.13
C CYS A 270 3.25 -23.99 -6.30
N VAL A 271 2.34 -24.85 -6.79
CA VAL A 271 1.36 -24.48 -7.84
C VAL A 271 0.48 -23.31 -7.36
N VAL A 272 -0.11 -23.44 -6.17
CA VAL A 272 -0.96 -22.37 -5.60
C VAL A 272 -0.17 -21.08 -5.41
N ALA A 273 1.08 -21.15 -4.94
CA ALA A 273 1.95 -19.98 -4.76
C ALA A 273 2.25 -19.29 -6.10
N VAL A 274 2.62 -20.05 -7.14
CA VAL A 274 2.87 -19.49 -8.49
C VAL A 274 1.62 -18.81 -9.05
N VAL A 275 0.45 -19.45 -8.90
CA VAL A 275 -0.82 -18.88 -9.35
C VAL A 275 -1.16 -17.63 -8.56
N ASN A 276 -0.96 -17.60 -7.22
CA ASN A 276 -1.20 -16.42 -6.40
C ASN A 276 -0.33 -15.24 -6.84
N VAL A 277 0.96 -15.47 -7.12
CA VAL A 277 1.87 -14.44 -7.67
C VAL A 277 1.38 -13.95 -9.04
N ALA A 278 0.98 -14.85 -9.93
CA ALA A 278 0.48 -14.49 -11.27
C ALA A 278 -0.78 -13.62 -11.17
N ILE A 279 -1.72 -13.97 -10.28
CA ILE A 279 -2.94 -13.19 -10.02
C ILE A 279 -2.58 -11.81 -9.42
N SER A 280 -1.67 -11.77 -8.45
CA SER A 280 -1.22 -10.51 -7.83
C SER A 280 -0.62 -9.55 -8.86
N VAL A 281 0.25 -10.05 -9.73
CA VAL A 281 0.83 -9.25 -10.83
C VAL A 281 -0.23 -8.84 -11.85
N GLY A 282 -1.13 -9.75 -12.20
CA GLY A 282 -2.22 -9.50 -13.15
C GLY A 282 -3.19 -8.44 -12.66
N LEU A 283 -3.69 -8.56 -11.42
CA LEU A 283 -4.61 -7.60 -10.82
C LEU A 283 -3.93 -6.24 -10.55
N TYR A 284 -2.69 -6.24 -10.11
CA TYR A 284 -1.90 -5.02 -9.99
C TYR A 284 -1.76 -4.30 -11.34
N GLY A 285 -1.41 -5.06 -12.39
CA GLY A 285 -1.31 -4.53 -13.76
C GLY A 285 -2.63 -3.95 -14.25
N LEU A 286 -3.74 -4.68 -14.05
CA LEU A 286 -5.08 -4.22 -14.41
C LEU A 286 -5.45 -2.94 -13.64
N TYR A 287 -5.24 -2.93 -12.34
CA TYR A 287 -5.48 -1.74 -11.50
C TYR A 287 -4.71 -0.51 -12.02
N ARG A 288 -3.42 -0.68 -12.33
CA ARG A 288 -2.57 0.39 -12.91
C ARG A 288 -3.09 0.92 -14.25
N VAL A 289 -3.57 0.02 -15.12
CA VAL A 289 -4.14 0.42 -16.42
C VAL A 289 -5.44 1.21 -16.22
N VAL A 290 -6.33 0.73 -15.35
CA VAL A 290 -7.60 1.41 -15.05
C VAL A 290 -7.34 2.78 -14.41
N SER A 291 -6.45 2.86 -13.42
CA SER A 291 -6.10 4.12 -12.76
C SER A 291 -5.53 5.16 -13.74
N LYS A 292 -4.63 4.76 -14.64
CA LYS A 292 -4.12 5.65 -15.69
C LYS A 292 -5.21 6.18 -16.63
N ARG A 293 -6.21 5.35 -16.97
CA ARG A 293 -7.33 5.78 -17.81
C ARG A 293 -8.29 6.72 -17.07
N ALA A 294 -8.38 6.58 -15.76
CA ALA A 294 -9.18 7.48 -14.91
C ALA A 294 -8.53 8.86 -14.68
N GLY A 295 -7.30 9.08 -15.17
CA GLY A 295 -6.60 10.36 -15.04
C GLY A 295 -5.66 10.43 -13.82
N ALA A 296 -5.33 9.29 -13.24
CA ALA A 296 -4.41 9.18 -12.10
C ALA A 296 -2.97 8.93 -12.55
#